data_a2f83d4e5ecf6a00c5708836e30ac2cb
#
_entry.id   a2f83d4e5ecf6a00c5708836e30ac2cb
#
_cell.length_a   1.000
_cell.length_b   1.000
_cell.length_c   1.000
_cell.angle_alpha   90.00
_cell.angle_beta   90.00
_cell.angle_gamma   90.00
#
_symmetry.space_group_name_H-M   'P 1'
#
loop_
_entity.id
_entity.type
_entity.pdbx_description
1 polymer ?
#
loop_
_entity_poly.entity_id
_entity_poly.type
_entity_poly.pdbx_seq_one_letter_code
_entity_poly.pdbx_strand_id
1 'polypeptide(L)'
;MRQKKPKHMKSKVEILRKKIAEGKLGGGAARNETQHKKGKLTARERIAILMDPGSFEEIGALVLHRTKDFGMEDQQFYGDGVITGYGTVNGRLVYVFAQDFTVFGGALSETHAEKICKIMDLAMKTGAPMIGLNDSGGARIQEGVRSLGGYADIFYRNVWSSGV
;
A
#
# COMPACT_ATOMS: atom_id res chain seq x y z
N MET A 1 -14.87 9.05 42.42
CA MET A 1 -15.72 9.10 41.21
C MET A 1 -15.00 8.50 40.01
N ARG A 2 -15.32 7.29 39.58
CA ARG A 2 -14.76 6.69 38.34
C ARG A 2 -15.53 7.25 37.14
N GLN A 3 -14.88 8.10 36.34
CA GLN A 3 -15.42 8.55 35.06
C GLN A 3 -15.60 7.31 34.14
N LYS A 4 -16.86 6.98 33.80
CA LYS A 4 -17.19 5.99 32.79
C LYS A 4 -16.68 6.50 31.45
N LYS A 5 -15.58 5.91 30.92
CA LYS A 5 -15.15 6.16 29.53
C LYS A 5 -16.33 5.90 28.59
N PRO A 6 -16.63 6.81 27.65
CA PRO A 6 -17.84 6.69 26.83
C PRO A 6 -17.81 5.42 25.99
N LYS A 7 -18.88 4.64 26.09
CA LYS A 7 -19.14 3.40 25.34
C LYS A 7 -18.87 3.55 23.82
N HIS A 8 -19.06 4.76 23.31
CA HIS A 8 -18.88 5.15 21.91
C HIS A 8 -17.41 5.14 21.43
N MET A 9 -16.43 5.40 22.29
CA MET A 9 -15.00 5.43 21.88
C MET A 9 -14.43 4.01 21.74
N LYS A 10 -14.86 3.05 22.56
CA LYS A 10 -14.46 1.64 22.41
C LYS A 10 -14.94 1.06 21.08
N SER A 11 -16.17 1.38 20.66
CA SER A 11 -16.73 0.89 19.38
C SER A 11 -15.97 1.44 18.16
N LYS A 12 -15.51 2.71 18.19
CA LYS A 12 -14.71 3.30 17.10
C LYS A 12 -13.34 2.65 16.97
N VAL A 13 -12.68 2.35 18.08
CA VAL A 13 -11.39 1.64 18.08
C VAL A 13 -11.54 0.21 17.55
N GLU A 14 -12.62 -0.47 17.91
CA GLU A 14 -12.91 -1.81 17.40
C GLU A 14 -13.17 -1.80 15.88
N ILE A 15 -13.94 -0.82 15.39
CA ILE A 15 -14.16 -0.62 13.95
C ILE A 15 -12.83 -0.37 13.23
N LEU A 16 -11.97 0.49 13.75
CA LEU A 16 -10.66 0.78 13.17
C LEU A 16 -9.79 -0.49 13.12
N ARG A 17 -9.71 -1.24 14.21
CA ARG A 17 -8.96 -2.51 14.26
C ARG A 17 -9.47 -3.52 13.24
N LYS A 18 -10.79 -3.62 13.08
CA LYS A 18 -11.41 -4.50 12.08
C LYS A 18 -11.00 -4.09 10.66
N LYS A 19 -11.09 -2.80 10.32
CA LYS A 19 -10.68 -2.29 9.00
C LYS A 19 -9.19 -2.52 8.71
N ILE A 20 -8.33 -2.33 9.71
CA ILE A 20 -6.88 -2.61 9.58
C ILE A 20 -6.65 -4.12 9.35
N ALA A 21 -7.35 -4.97 10.10
CA ALA A 21 -7.25 -6.42 9.94
C ALA A 21 -7.74 -6.87 8.56
N GLU A 22 -8.83 -6.30 8.06
CA GLU A 22 -9.37 -6.53 6.72
C GLU A 22 -8.36 -6.11 5.64
N GLY A 23 -7.78 -4.90 5.75
CA GLY A 23 -6.74 -4.42 4.83
C GLY A 23 -5.49 -5.30 4.79
N LYS A 24 -5.16 -5.99 5.90
CA LYS A 24 -4.05 -6.94 5.93
C LYS A 24 -4.28 -8.21 5.11
N LEU A 25 -5.52 -8.52 4.76
CA LEU A 25 -5.86 -9.69 3.94
C LEU A 25 -5.60 -9.47 2.44
N GLY A 26 -5.35 -8.21 2.03
CA GLY A 26 -5.19 -7.88 0.60
C GLY A 26 -6.39 -8.30 -0.22
N GLY A 27 -6.17 -9.09 -1.28
CA GLY A 27 -7.24 -9.65 -2.12
C GLY A 27 -8.03 -10.80 -1.50
N GLY A 28 -7.69 -11.21 -0.25
CA GLY A 28 -8.32 -12.28 0.49
C GLY A 28 -7.65 -13.64 0.33
N ALA A 29 -8.03 -14.59 1.19
CA ALA A 29 -7.35 -15.88 1.33
C ALA A 29 -7.22 -16.66 0.01
N ALA A 30 -8.28 -16.72 -0.80
CA ALA A 30 -8.27 -17.47 -2.06
C ALA A 30 -7.27 -16.89 -3.09
N ARG A 31 -7.16 -15.55 -3.18
CA ARG A 31 -6.20 -14.90 -4.08
C ARG A 31 -4.77 -15.01 -3.56
N ASN A 32 -4.59 -14.95 -2.25
CA ASN A 32 -3.28 -15.17 -1.61
C ASN A 32 -2.79 -16.60 -1.88
N GLU A 33 -3.67 -17.60 -1.73
CA GLU A 33 -3.34 -19.00 -2.05
C GLU A 33 -2.99 -19.17 -3.54
N THR A 34 -3.71 -18.50 -4.44
CA THR A 34 -3.41 -18.50 -5.87
C THR A 34 -2.02 -17.90 -6.15
N GLN A 35 -1.63 -16.84 -5.43
CA GLN A 35 -0.30 -16.23 -5.51
C GLN A 35 0.78 -17.23 -5.07
N HIS A 36 0.57 -17.91 -3.94
CA HIS A 36 1.50 -18.94 -3.43
C HIS A 36 1.63 -20.14 -4.37
N LYS A 37 0.53 -20.61 -4.97
CA LYS A 37 0.56 -21.71 -5.97
C LYS A 37 1.40 -21.36 -7.20
N LYS A 38 1.60 -20.08 -7.51
CA LYS A 38 2.50 -19.59 -8.57
C LYS A 38 3.96 -19.45 -8.11
N GLY A 39 4.28 -19.86 -6.89
CA GLY A 39 5.61 -19.70 -6.31
C GLY A 39 5.94 -18.28 -5.88
N LYS A 40 4.94 -17.38 -5.79
CA LYS A 40 5.12 -15.99 -5.43
C LYS A 40 4.66 -15.73 -3.99
N LEU A 41 5.35 -14.85 -3.29
CA LEU A 41 4.95 -14.31 -2.01
C LEU A 41 3.97 -13.16 -2.18
N THR A 42 3.14 -12.91 -1.18
CA THR A 42 2.31 -11.70 -1.11
C THR A 42 3.17 -10.46 -0.88
N ALA A 43 2.63 -9.27 -1.14
CA ALA A 43 3.34 -8.01 -0.90
C ALA A 43 3.78 -7.86 0.56
N ARG A 44 2.94 -8.27 1.52
CA ARG A 44 3.26 -8.20 2.96
C ARG A 44 4.38 -9.16 3.36
N GLU A 45 4.37 -10.37 2.83
CA GLU A 45 5.45 -11.34 3.07
C GLU A 45 6.78 -10.85 2.53
N ARG A 46 6.80 -10.24 1.33
CA ARG A 46 8.01 -9.65 0.75
C ARG A 46 8.58 -8.52 1.62
N ILE A 47 7.72 -7.63 2.15
CA ILE A 47 8.13 -6.59 3.09
C ILE A 47 8.68 -7.22 4.39
N ALA A 48 8.01 -8.24 4.92
CA ALA A 48 8.45 -8.90 6.16
C ALA A 48 9.82 -9.59 6.04
N ILE A 49 10.17 -10.06 4.83
CA ILE A 49 11.50 -10.63 4.55
C ILE A 49 12.56 -9.54 4.38
N LEU A 50 12.19 -8.39 3.79
CA LEU A 50 13.10 -7.30 3.52
C LEU A 50 13.49 -6.53 4.78
N MET A 51 12.51 -6.26 5.66
CA MET A 51 12.66 -5.37 6.80
C MET A 51 13.11 -6.11 8.06
N ASP A 52 13.81 -5.40 8.93
CA ASP A 52 14.12 -5.90 10.27
C ASP A 52 12.83 -6.23 11.03
N PRO A 53 12.78 -7.33 11.79
CA PRO A 53 11.57 -7.77 12.48
C PRO A 53 10.96 -6.67 13.36
N GLY A 54 9.68 -6.36 13.13
CA GLY A 54 8.93 -5.39 13.93
C GLY A 54 9.23 -3.91 13.63
N SER A 55 10.09 -3.60 12.66
CA SER A 55 10.45 -2.22 12.32
C SER A 55 9.50 -1.54 11.33
N PHE A 56 8.67 -2.31 10.62
CA PHE A 56 7.84 -1.77 9.53
C PHE A 56 6.64 -1.00 10.05
N GLU A 57 6.54 0.27 9.65
CA GLU A 57 5.40 1.15 9.91
C GLU A 57 4.68 1.48 8.58
N GLU A 58 3.44 1.02 8.47
CA GLU A 58 2.64 1.19 7.27
C GLU A 58 1.99 2.58 7.20
N ILE A 59 2.10 3.25 6.05
CA ILE A 59 1.46 4.53 5.76
C ILE A 59 0.37 4.32 4.71
N GLY A 60 -0.84 4.87 4.96
CA GLY A 60 -1.95 4.79 4.02
C GLY A 60 -2.64 3.43 3.96
N ALA A 61 -2.61 2.66 5.05
CA ALA A 61 -3.24 1.33 5.13
C ALA A 61 -4.73 1.30 4.82
N LEU A 62 -5.47 2.40 5.05
CA LEU A 62 -6.92 2.50 4.89
C LEU A 62 -7.35 3.32 3.67
N VAL A 63 -6.41 3.68 2.79
CA VAL A 63 -6.73 4.36 1.53
C VAL A 63 -7.53 3.42 0.63
N LEU A 64 -8.53 3.98 -0.06
CA LEU A 64 -9.36 3.30 -1.04
C LEU A 64 -9.26 4.04 -2.38
N HIS A 65 -9.47 3.34 -3.50
CA HIS A 65 -9.61 4.02 -4.78
C HIS A 65 -10.85 4.91 -4.82
N ARG A 66 -10.87 5.89 -5.74
CA ARG A 66 -11.94 6.89 -5.85
C ARG A 66 -12.89 6.60 -7.00
N THR A 67 -12.53 5.71 -7.91
CA THR A 67 -13.35 5.41 -9.08
C THR A 67 -14.61 4.64 -8.69
N LYS A 68 -15.71 4.99 -9.38
CA LYS A 68 -17.00 4.30 -9.26
C LYS A 68 -17.42 3.64 -10.57
N ASP A 69 -16.68 3.92 -11.64
CA ASP A 69 -16.98 3.42 -12.98
C ASP A 69 -16.74 1.90 -13.04
N PHE A 70 -17.45 1.23 -13.93
CA PHE A 70 -17.32 -0.20 -14.20
C PHE A 70 -17.53 -1.12 -12.98
N GLY A 71 -18.40 -0.71 -12.03
CA GLY A 71 -18.70 -1.51 -10.82
C GLY A 71 -17.58 -1.51 -9.79
N MET A 72 -16.64 -0.58 -9.90
CA MET A 72 -15.53 -0.48 -8.95
C MET A 72 -15.98 -0.01 -7.56
N GLU A 73 -17.11 0.69 -7.45
CA GLU A 73 -17.68 1.12 -6.16
C GLU A 73 -17.97 -0.03 -5.21
N ASP A 74 -18.30 -1.22 -5.76
CA ASP A 74 -18.59 -2.43 -5.00
C ASP A 74 -17.34 -3.28 -4.70
N GLN A 75 -16.18 -2.91 -5.25
CA GLN A 75 -14.93 -3.65 -5.15
C GLN A 75 -13.85 -2.81 -4.46
N GLN A 76 -14.02 -2.52 -3.20
CA GLN A 76 -13.09 -1.70 -2.43
C GLN A 76 -12.16 -2.55 -1.56
N PHE A 77 -10.84 -2.35 -1.72
CA PHE A 77 -9.82 -3.00 -0.92
C PHE A 77 -8.98 -1.94 -0.20
N TYR A 78 -8.88 -2.05 1.13
CA TYR A 78 -8.02 -1.15 1.90
C TYR A 78 -6.56 -1.27 1.47
N GLY A 79 -5.91 -0.12 1.31
CA GLY A 79 -4.54 -0.02 0.80
C GLY A 79 -4.43 0.07 -0.71
N ASP A 80 -5.54 -0.15 -1.44
CA ASP A 80 -5.67 -0.03 -2.91
C ASP A 80 -4.54 -0.72 -3.71
N GLY A 81 -4.21 -1.96 -3.33
CA GLY A 81 -3.27 -2.80 -4.08
C GLY A 81 -1.79 -2.41 -3.94
N VAL A 82 -1.44 -1.52 -3.00
CA VAL A 82 -0.04 -1.23 -2.66
C VAL A 82 0.14 -1.02 -1.18
N ILE A 83 1.16 -1.64 -0.62
CA ILE A 83 1.59 -1.44 0.75
C ILE A 83 2.75 -0.44 0.72
N THR A 84 2.65 0.62 1.47
CA THR A 84 3.66 1.69 1.53
C THR A 84 4.01 1.99 2.97
N GLY A 85 5.27 2.29 3.24
CA GLY A 85 5.72 2.57 4.59
C GLY A 85 7.24 2.74 4.69
N TYR A 86 7.73 2.65 5.91
CA TYR A 86 9.15 2.71 6.21
C TYR A 86 9.49 1.72 7.34
N GLY A 87 10.75 1.40 7.44
CA GLY A 87 11.29 0.54 8.47
C GLY A 87 12.80 0.55 8.42
N THR A 88 13.43 -0.46 9.01
CA THR A 88 14.88 -0.59 8.92
C THR A 88 15.29 -1.85 8.19
N VAL A 89 16.47 -1.79 7.55
CA VAL A 89 17.19 -2.93 7.01
C VAL A 89 18.61 -2.86 7.58
N ASN A 90 18.98 -3.86 8.39
CA ASN A 90 20.23 -3.85 9.15
C ASN A 90 20.41 -2.55 9.99
N GLY A 91 19.33 -2.11 10.64
CA GLY A 91 19.30 -0.91 11.46
C GLY A 91 19.26 0.42 10.71
N ARG A 92 19.28 0.42 9.37
CA ARG A 92 19.25 1.64 8.55
C ARG A 92 17.83 1.94 8.05
N LEU A 93 17.40 3.19 8.16
CA LEU A 93 16.09 3.64 7.66
C LEU A 93 15.97 3.42 6.16
N VAL A 94 14.85 2.81 5.75
CA VAL A 94 14.50 2.56 4.35
C VAL A 94 13.01 2.81 4.16
N TYR A 95 12.65 3.45 3.06
CA TYR A 95 11.25 3.53 2.61
C TYR A 95 10.97 2.43 1.60
N VAL A 96 9.74 1.89 1.63
CA VAL A 96 9.36 0.78 0.74
C VAL A 96 7.94 0.95 0.23
N PHE A 97 7.73 0.58 -1.02
CA PHE A 97 6.41 0.18 -1.48
C PHE A 97 6.45 -1.24 -2.04
N ALA A 98 5.34 -1.96 -1.88
CA ALA A 98 5.16 -3.30 -2.45
C ALA A 98 3.78 -3.38 -3.11
N GLN A 99 3.76 -3.64 -4.40
CA GLN A 99 2.52 -3.84 -5.13
C GLN A 99 1.93 -5.21 -4.82
N ASP A 100 0.63 -5.24 -4.51
CA ASP A 100 -0.09 -6.44 -4.15
C ASP A 100 -0.87 -6.97 -5.35
N PHE A 101 -0.31 -7.98 -6.01
CA PHE A 101 -0.94 -8.60 -7.17
C PHE A 101 -2.28 -9.24 -6.86
N THR A 102 -2.58 -9.56 -5.60
CA THR A 102 -3.86 -10.13 -5.17
C THR A 102 -5.02 -9.14 -5.24
N VAL A 103 -4.71 -7.82 -5.32
CA VAL A 103 -5.69 -6.73 -5.44
C VAL A 103 -5.57 -6.13 -6.84
N PHE A 104 -6.56 -6.36 -7.68
CA PHE A 104 -6.61 -5.87 -9.07
C PHE A 104 -5.34 -6.15 -9.90
N GLY A 105 -4.64 -7.28 -9.63
CA GLY A 105 -3.38 -7.58 -10.29
C GLY A 105 -2.26 -6.58 -9.98
N GLY A 106 -2.30 -5.90 -8.84
CA GLY A 106 -1.34 -4.85 -8.48
C GLY A 106 -1.39 -3.63 -9.40
N ALA A 107 -2.49 -3.46 -10.17
CA ALA A 107 -2.60 -2.40 -11.16
C ALA A 107 -2.64 -1.02 -10.50
N LEU A 108 -1.86 -0.08 -11.06
CA LEU A 108 -1.72 1.27 -10.56
C LEU A 108 -3.00 2.08 -10.79
N SER A 109 -3.60 2.58 -9.72
CA SER A 109 -4.66 3.59 -9.71
C SER A 109 -4.11 4.98 -9.41
N GLU A 110 -4.93 6.00 -9.48
CA GLU A 110 -4.60 7.35 -9.01
C GLU A 110 -4.15 7.32 -7.52
N THR A 111 -4.95 6.72 -6.64
CA THR A 111 -4.64 6.64 -5.19
C THR A 111 -3.47 5.71 -4.86
N HIS A 112 -3.29 4.64 -5.60
CA HIS A 112 -2.12 3.78 -5.53
C HIS A 112 -0.84 4.58 -5.84
N ALA A 113 -0.85 5.37 -6.92
CA ALA A 113 0.26 6.26 -7.28
C ALA A 113 0.52 7.32 -6.22
N GLU A 114 -0.51 8.00 -5.70
CA GLU A 114 -0.38 8.98 -4.62
C GLU A 114 0.30 8.41 -3.38
N LYS A 115 0.01 7.16 -3.01
CA LYS A 115 0.67 6.48 -1.90
C LYS A 115 2.16 6.28 -2.17
N ILE A 116 2.52 5.82 -3.37
CA ILE A 116 3.92 5.65 -3.79
C ILE A 116 4.63 7.01 -3.79
N CYS A 117 4.05 8.03 -4.41
CA CYS A 117 4.58 9.38 -4.46
C CYS A 117 4.85 9.95 -3.07
N LYS A 118 3.91 9.77 -2.13
CA LYS A 118 4.08 10.21 -0.75
C LYS A 118 5.31 9.58 -0.08
N ILE A 119 5.53 8.29 -0.29
CA ILE A 119 6.70 7.60 0.27
C ILE A 119 8.00 8.07 -0.39
N MET A 120 7.98 8.29 -1.71
CA MET A 120 9.13 8.86 -2.43
C MET A 120 9.49 10.25 -1.91
N ASP A 121 8.50 11.12 -1.70
CA ASP A 121 8.70 12.46 -1.14
C ASP A 121 9.31 12.40 0.27
N LEU A 122 8.87 11.45 1.11
CA LEU A 122 9.44 11.25 2.44
C LEU A 122 10.88 10.73 2.38
N ALA A 123 11.16 9.77 1.49
CA ALA A 123 12.50 9.24 1.28
C ALA A 123 13.48 10.36 0.86
N MET A 124 13.09 11.17 -0.11
CA MET A 124 13.91 12.33 -0.55
C MET A 124 14.15 13.35 0.56
N LYS A 125 13.12 13.66 1.37
CA LYS A 125 13.26 14.60 2.49
C LYS A 125 14.19 14.11 3.59
N THR A 126 14.25 12.81 3.82
CA THR A 126 15.09 12.21 4.87
C THR A 126 16.44 11.75 4.38
N GLY A 127 16.67 11.74 3.07
CA GLY A 127 17.88 11.19 2.46
C GLY A 127 18.02 9.67 2.64
N ALA A 128 16.90 8.96 2.83
CA ALA A 128 16.89 7.53 3.01
C ALA A 128 16.60 6.79 1.69
N PRO A 129 17.13 5.56 1.51
CA PRO A 129 16.84 4.76 0.32
C PRO A 129 15.36 4.46 0.16
N MET A 130 14.91 4.39 -1.11
CA MET A 130 13.58 3.93 -1.50
C MET A 130 13.69 2.60 -2.24
N ILE A 131 12.92 1.60 -1.80
CA ILE A 131 12.89 0.27 -2.41
C ILE A 131 11.48 0.00 -2.96
N GLY A 132 11.39 -0.32 -4.26
CA GLY A 132 10.16 -0.73 -4.91
C GLY A 132 10.10 -2.24 -5.11
N LEU A 133 9.14 -2.93 -4.50
CA LEU A 133 8.85 -4.34 -4.72
C LEU A 133 7.70 -4.46 -5.71
N ASN A 134 8.04 -4.38 -6.99
CA ASN A 134 7.06 -4.36 -8.07
C ASN A 134 6.44 -5.74 -8.32
N ASP A 135 5.12 -5.79 -8.47
CA ASP A 135 4.36 -6.94 -8.96
C ASP A 135 2.99 -6.41 -9.46
N SER A 136 2.94 -6.02 -10.74
CA SER A 136 1.81 -5.28 -11.29
C SER A 136 1.52 -5.68 -12.74
N GLY A 137 0.25 -5.70 -13.09
CA GLY A 137 -0.23 -5.82 -14.47
C GLY A 137 -0.19 -4.50 -15.25
N GLY A 138 0.23 -3.39 -14.65
CA GLY A 138 0.31 -2.08 -15.30
C GLY A 138 -0.70 -1.07 -14.80
N ALA A 139 -1.18 -0.17 -15.66
CA ALA A 139 -2.20 0.83 -15.32
C ALA A 139 -3.58 0.18 -15.11
N ARG A 140 -4.33 0.66 -14.11
CA ARG A 140 -5.71 0.22 -13.87
C ARG A 140 -6.63 0.80 -14.95
N ILE A 141 -7.04 -0.03 -15.90
CA ILE A 141 -7.80 0.40 -17.09
C ILE A 141 -9.14 1.04 -16.74
N GLN A 142 -9.78 0.64 -15.64
CA GLN A 142 -11.05 1.20 -15.16
C GLN A 142 -10.94 2.69 -14.76
N GLU A 143 -9.75 3.18 -14.49
CA GLU A 143 -9.49 4.58 -14.15
C GLU A 143 -9.00 5.41 -15.35
N GLY A 144 -8.73 4.78 -16.47
CA GLY A 144 -8.36 5.44 -17.73
C GLY A 144 -7.15 6.37 -17.57
N VAL A 145 -7.29 7.62 -17.99
CA VAL A 145 -6.21 8.62 -17.98
C VAL A 145 -5.70 8.96 -16.57
N ARG A 146 -6.49 8.79 -15.52
CA ARG A 146 -6.07 9.08 -14.14
C ARG A 146 -4.98 8.12 -13.69
N SER A 147 -5.08 6.83 -14.05
CA SER A 147 -4.03 5.87 -13.76
C SER A 147 -2.73 6.18 -14.51
N LEU A 148 -2.82 6.65 -15.75
CA LEU A 148 -1.68 7.10 -16.53
C LEU A 148 -1.03 8.36 -15.94
N GLY A 149 -1.84 9.31 -15.45
CA GLY A 149 -1.38 10.48 -14.69
C GLY A 149 -0.58 10.08 -13.45
N GLY A 150 -1.02 9.04 -12.73
CA GLY A 150 -0.29 8.49 -11.61
C GLY A 150 1.11 7.97 -11.96
N TYR A 151 1.30 7.37 -13.12
CA TYR A 151 2.65 7.02 -13.61
C TYR A 151 3.50 8.24 -13.89
N ALA A 152 2.92 9.30 -14.48
CA ALA A 152 3.64 10.55 -14.72
C ALA A 152 4.17 11.17 -13.41
N ASP A 153 3.34 11.15 -12.35
CA ASP A 153 3.73 11.64 -11.01
C ASP A 153 4.89 10.84 -10.39
N ILE A 154 4.91 9.52 -10.58
CA ILE A 154 6.02 8.66 -10.15
C ILE A 154 7.28 8.95 -10.99
N PHE A 155 7.16 9.04 -12.31
CA PHE A 155 8.30 9.33 -13.19
C PHE A 155 8.91 10.71 -12.92
N TYR A 156 8.09 11.70 -12.63
CA TYR A 156 8.57 13.02 -12.21
C TYR A 156 9.51 12.90 -10.98
N ARG A 157 9.13 12.12 -9.97
CA ARG A 157 9.95 11.88 -8.78
C ARG A 157 11.19 11.05 -9.07
N ASN A 158 11.12 10.09 -9.99
CA ASN A 158 12.28 9.33 -10.43
C ASN A 158 13.31 10.23 -11.10
N VAL A 159 12.88 11.20 -11.93
CA VAL A 159 13.78 12.18 -12.54
C VAL A 159 14.44 13.05 -11.48
N TRP A 160 13.68 13.54 -10.50
CA TRP A 160 14.19 14.38 -9.41
C TRP A 160 15.17 13.65 -8.50
N SER A 161 15.00 12.36 -8.28
CA SER A 161 15.90 11.53 -7.46
C SER A 161 17.04 10.91 -8.26
N SER A 162 17.10 11.14 -9.57
CA SER A 162 18.18 10.63 -10.43
C SER A 162 19.52 11.25 -10.05
N GLY A 163 20.52 10.40 -9.81
CA GLY A 163 21.88 10.83 -9.45
C GLY A 163 22.10 11.11 -7.95
N VAL A 164 21.15 10.72 -7.12
CA VAL A 164 21.26 10.83 -5.64
C VAL A 164 21.62 9.49 -5.03
#